data_4052afa85fd3efe760f85826399fd608
#
_entry.id   4052afa85fd3efe760f85826399fd608
#
_cell.length_a   1.000
_cell.length_b   1.000
_cell.length_c   1.000
_cell.angle_alpha   90.00
_cell.angle_beta   90.00
_cell.angle_gamma   90.00
#
_symmetry.space_group_name_H-M   'P 1'
#
loop_
_entity.id
_entity.type
_entity.pdbx_description
1 polymer ?
#
loop_
_entity_poly.entity_id
_entity_poly.type
_entity_poly.pdbx_seq_one_letter_code
_entity_poly.pdbx_strand_id
1 'polypeptide(L)'
;MRLSDTDIIAALNRGDIVIEPRPEDVRISGVSVDLRLGGRFRVFSSHTIPYIDLSGSREQVNQAVEKVMGDEVLITDDDTFVLHPGELALGITYESISLPDNLVGWLDGRSSLARLGLMVHVTAHRIDPGWHGNIVLEFFNSGKLPLALRPGMAIGAMSFETMTSPAERPYKKREDAKYRDQSGPLASRISQD
;
A
#
# COMPACT_ATOMS: atom_id res chain seq x y z
N MET A 1 19.66 -10.14 -2.35
CA MET A 1 19.31 -10.69 -3.67
C MET A 1 17.81 -10.71 -3.81
N ARG A 2 17.28 -10.31 -4.97
CA ARG A 2 15.83 -10.45 -5.24
C ARG A 2 15.47 -11.91 -5.48
N LEU A 3 14.29 -12.30 -4.99
CA LEU A 3 13.74 -13.62 -5.22
C LEU A 3 13.18 -13.73 -6.64
N SER A 4 13.43 -14.87 -7.28
CA SER A 4 12.76 -15.24 -8.52
C SER A 4 11.34 -15.75 -8.22
N ASP A 5 10.52 -15.93 -9.26
CA ASP A 5 9.20 -16.55 -9.16
C ASP A 5 9.25 -17.94 -8.50
N THR A 6 10.24 -18.76 -8.85
CA THR A 6 10.47 -20.07 -8.22
C THR A 6 10.76 -19.93 -6.71
N ASP A 7 11.59 -18.97 -6.33
CA ASP A 7 11.92 -18.72 -4.92
C ASP A 7 10.72 -18.17 -4.14
N ILE A 8 9.93 -17.30 -4.77
CA ILE A 8 8.70 -16.75 -4.19
C ILE A 8 7.69 -17.88 -3.93
N ILE A 9 7.43 -18.73 -4.93
CA ILE A 9 6.52 -19.88 -4.78
C ILE A 9 7.01 -20.81 -3.66
N ALA A 10 8.32 -21.10 -3.62
CA ALA A 10 8.90 -21.92 -2.57
C ALA A 10 8.74 -21.27 -1.17
N ALA A 11 8.96 -19.96 -1.05
CA ALA A 11 8.77 -19.22 0.21
C ALA A 11 7.31 -19.19 0.67
N LEU A 12 6.36 -19.02 -0.26
CA LEU A 12 4.93 -19.12 0.03
C LEU A 12 4.53 -20.52 0.49
N ASN A 13 5.09 -21.58 -0.14
CA ASN A 13 4.80 -22.97 0.23
C ASN A 13 5.34 -23.34 1.61
N ARG A 14 6.47 -22.77 2.02
CA ARG A 14 7.03 -22.95 3.36
C ARG A 14 6.38 -22.07 4.43
N GLY A 15 5.61 -21.05 4.03
CA GLY A 15 5.07 -20.04 4.95
C GLY A 15 6.09 -18.99 5.41
N ASP A 16 7.23 -18.88 4.75
CA ASP A 16 8.22 -17.80 5.01
C ASP A 16 7.64 -16.44 4.61
N ILE A 17 6.95 -16.39 3.48
CA ILE A 17 6.11 -15.28 3.05
C ILE A 17 4.67 -15.75 3.14
N VAL A 18 3.79 -14.95 3.73
CA VAL A 18 2.36 -15.23 3.74
C VAL A 18 1.64 -14.10 3.00
N ILE A 19 0.82 -14.47 2.02
CA ILE A 19 -0.07 -13.56 1.28
C ILE A 19 -1.47 -14.17 1.34
N GLU A 20 -2.42 -13.46 1.95
CA GLU A 20 -3.79 -13.93 2.16
C GLU A 20 -4.82 -12.98 1.54
N PRO A 21 -5.72 -13.50 0.68
CA PRO A 21 -5.73 -14.88 0.19
C PRO A 21 -4.53 -15.19 -0.70
N ARG A 22 -4.05 -16.44 -0.65
CA ARG A 22 -2.90 -16.87 -1.46
C ARG A 22 -3.13 -16.56 -2.94
N PRO A 23 -2.21 -15.87 -3.62
CA PRO A 23 -2.33 -15.61 -5.04
C PRO A 23 -2.21 -16.91 -5.85
N GLU A 24 -2.93 -16.99 -6.95
CA GLU A 24 -2.74 -18.03 -7.94
C GLU A 24 -1.34 -17.94 -8.56
N ASP A 25 -0.71 -19.08 -8.88
CA ASP A 25 0.67 -19.09 -9.40
C ASP A 25 0.83 -18.29 -10.70
N VAL A 26 -0.25 -18.14 -11.50
CA VAL A 26 -0.25 -17.31 -12.72
C VAL A 26 -0.01 -15.82 -12.42
N ARG A 27 -0.24 -15.37 -11.18
CA ARG A 27 0.03 -14.01 -10.72
C ARG A 27 1.48 -13.80 -10.24
N ILE A 28 2.27 -14.87 -10.23
CA ILE A 28 3.67 -14.85 -9.81
C ILE A 28 4.52 -15.04 -11.05
N SER A 29 5.33 -14.05 -11.39
CA SER A 29 6.15 -14.12 -12.59
C SER A 29 7.44 -13.32 -12.45
N GLY A 30 8.51 -13.85 -13.03
CA GLY A 30 9.82 -13.20 -13.05
C GLY A 30 10.36 -12.96 -11.64
N VAL A 31 10.05 -11.83 -11.03
CA VAL A 31 10.58 -11.40 -9.72
C VAL A 31 9.51 -10.85 -8.78
N SER A 32 8.24 -11.00 -9.13
CA SER A 32 7.15 -10.33 -8.38
C SER A 32 5.85 -11.11 -8.35
N VAL A 33 4.99 -10.71 -7.43
CA VAL A 33 3.60 -11.14 -7.28
C VAL A 33 2.69 -9.98 -7.58
N ASP A 34 1.74 -10.15 -8.50
CA ASP A 34 0.67 -9.19 -8.74
C ASP A 34 -0.31 -9.16 -7.55
N LEU A 35 -0.51 -7.98 -6.99
CA LEU A 35 -1.48 -7.71 -5.93
C LEU A 35 -2.75 -7.10 -6.50
N ARG A 36 -3.88 -7.40 -5.86
CA ARG A 36 -5.19 -6.88 -6.26
C ARG A 36 -5.59 -5.67 -5.41
N LEU A 37 -6.45 -4.86 -5.99
CA LEU A 37 -7.08 -3.74 -5.32
C LEU A 37 -8.18 -4.23 -4.40
N GLY A 38 -8.19 -3.76 -3.16
CA GLY A 38 -9.31 -3.91 -2.23
C GLY A 38 -10.43 -2.89 -2.49
N GLY A 39 -11.54 -3.04 -1.81
CA GLY A 39 -12.73 -2.18 -1.99
C GLY A 39 -12.78 -0.96 -1.06
N ARG A 40 -11.76 -0.70 -0.24
CA ARG A 40 -11.78 0.38 0.76
C ARG A 40 -10.90 1.53 0.31
N PHE A 41 -11.48 2.73 0.30
CA PHE A 41 -10.81 3.96 -0.14
C PHE A 41 -11.02 5.08 0.87
N ARG A 42 -10.12 6.06 0.81
CA ARG A 42 -10.27 7.32 1.53
C ARG A 42 -9.80 8.45 0.63
N VAL A 43 -10.61 9.47 0.51
CA VAL A 43 -10.34 10.63 -0.35
C VAL A 43 -10.00 11.85 0.48
N PHE A 44 -9.32 12.81 -0.14
CA PHE A 44 -9.14 14.11 0.45
C PHE A 44 -10.40 14.97 0.20
N SER A 45 -10.98 15.47 1.27
CA SER A 45 -12.16 16.36 1.20
C SER A 45 -11.74 17.77 0.80
N SER A 46 -12.69 18.54 0.27
CA SER A 46 -12.55 20.00 0.17
C SER A 46 -12.33 20.59 1.55
N HIS A 47 -11.35 21.46 1.69
CA HIS A 47 -10.97 22.06 2.97
C HIS A 47 -10.79 23.58 2.86
N THR A 48 -10.93 24.24 3.99
CA THR A 48 -10.75 25.69 4.12
C THR A 48 -9.41 26.10 4.68
N ILE A 49 -8.56 25.10 5.05
CA ILE A 49 -7.21 25.37 5.54
C ILE A 49 -6.26 25.62 4.37
N PRO A 50 -5.37 26.62 4.46
CA PRO A 50 -4.48 26.98 3.35
C PRO A 50 -3.30 26.00 3.20
N TYR A 51 -2.91 25.30 4.26
CA TYR A 51 -1.78 24.35 4.29
C TYR A 51 -1.87 23.46 5.52
N ILE A 52 -1.09 22.36 5.52
CA ILE A 52 -0.82 21.54 6.70
C ILE A 52 0.59 21.92 7.20
N ASP A 53 0.67 22.49 8.39
CA ASP A 53 1.96 22.79 9.03
C ASP A 53 2.51 21.53 9.71
N LEU A 54 3.47 20.89 9.06
CA LEU A 54 4.11 19.67 9.59
C LEU A 54 5.08 19.94 10.75
N SER A 55 5.44 21.21 10.99
CA SER A 55 6.28 21.63 12.13
C SER A 55 5.48 21.99 13.38
N GLY A 56 4.16 22.01 13.28
CA GLY A 56 3.25 22.30 14.38
C GLY A 56 3.25 21.23 15.48
N SER A 57 2.52 21.49 16.57
CA SER A 57 2.35 20.47 17.62
C SER A 57 1.63 19.24 17.09
N ARG A 58 1.83 18.07 17.75
CA ARG A 58 1.16 16.81 17.39
C ARG A 58 -0.36 16.98 17.25
N GLU A 59 -0.97 17.71 18.16
CA GLU A 59 -2.41 17.97 18.13
C GLU A 59 -2.83 18.81 16.93
N GLN A 60 -2.09 19.87 16.59
CA GLN A 60 -2.35 20.72 15.43
C GLN A 60 -2.23 19.95 14.12
N VAL A 61 -1.19 19.11 14.00
CA VAL A 61 -1.00 18.25 12.82
C VAL A 61 -2.14 17.24 12.68
N ASN A 62 -2.53 16.56 13.77
CA ASN A 62 -3.66 15.63 13.76
C ASN A 62 -4.95 16.29 13.31
N GLN A 63 -5.30 17.44 13.91
CA GLN A 63 -6.50 18.20 13.54
C GLN A 63 -6.48 18.66 12.08
N ALA A 64 -5.31 19.01 11.55
CA ALA A 64 -5.17 19.40 10.15
C ALA A 64 -5.39 18.18 9.22
N VAL A 65 -4.79 17.02 9.54
CA VAL A 65 -4.97 15.78 8.80
C VAL A 65 -6.44 15.34 8.82
N GLU A 66 -7.10 15.34 9.97
CA GLU A 66 -8.52 15.00 10.10
C GLU A 66 -9.43 15.92 9.28
N LYS A 67 -9.12 17.21 9.19
CA LYS A 67 -9.89 18.17 8.40
C LYS A 67 -9.80 17.95 6.89
N VAL A 68 -8.69 17.41 6.39
CA VAL A 68 -8.48 17.19 4.96
C VAL A 68 -8.81 15.76 4.50
N MET A 69 -8.87 14.81 5.43
CA MET A 69 -9.23 13.43 5.11
C MET A 69 -10.73 13.21 5.27
N GLY A 70 -11.36 12.74 4.19
CA GLY A 70 -12.76 12.30 4.22
C GLY A 70 -12.93 10.96 4.94
N ASP A 71 -14.19 10.56 5.06
CA ASP A 71 -14.57 9.25 5.57
C ASP A 71 -14.10 8.14 4.62
N GLU A 72 -14.04 6.94 5.17
CA GLU A 72 -13.76 5.75 4.37
C GLU A 72 -14.94 5.43 3.46
N VAL A 73 -14.66 5.20 2.18
CA VAL A 73 -15.63 4.81 1.17
C VAL A 73 -15.43 3.33 0.85
N LEU A 74 -16.53 2.57 0.94
CA LEU A 74 -16.55 1.16 0.55
C LEU A 74 -17.12 1.04 -0.87
N ILE A 75 -16.36 0.46 -1.78
CA ILE A 75 -16.75 0.13 -3.14
C ILE A 75 -16.94 -1.38 -3.23
N THR A 76 -18.08 -1.82 -3.71
CA THR A 76 -18.37 -3.25 -3.93
C THR A 76 -17.86 -3.71 -5.30
N ASP A 77 -17.86 -5.02 -5.53
CA ASP A 77 -17.31 -5.62 -6.76
C ASP A 77 -18.04 -5.17 -8.04
N ASP A 78 -19.31 -4.75 -7.92
CA ASP A 78 -20.12 -4.28 -9.04
C ASP A 78 -19.95 -2.77 -9.32
N ASP A 79 -19.21 -2.05 -8.48
CA ASP A 79 -19.06 -0.61 -8.55
C ASP A 79 -17.60 -0.21 -8.87
N THR A 80 -17.37 1.08 -9.05
CA THR A 80 -16.06 1.64 -9.39
C THR A 80 -15.73 2.85 -8.54
N PHE A 81 -14.47 2.92 -8.11
CA PHE A 81 -13.88 4.14 -7.60
C PHE A 81 -13.31 4.96 -8.77
N VAL A 82 -13.78 6.19 -8.95
CA VAL A 82 -13.31 7.08 -10.02
C VAL A 82 -12.29 8.06 -9.45
N LEU A 83 -11.03 7.96 -9.93
CA LEU A 83 -9.93 8.85 -9.54
C LEU A 83 -9.74 9.91 -10.63
N HIS A 84 -10.04 11.17 -10.32
CA HIS A 84 -9.91 12.27 -11.28
C HIS A 84 -8.46 12.74 -11.44
N PRO A 85 -8.11 13.40 -12.58
CA PRO A 85 -6.78 13.99 -12.77
C PRO A 85 -6.41 14.96 -11.64
N GLY A 86 -5.18 14.81 -11.13
CA GLY A 86 -4.66 15.64 -10.04
C GLY A 86 -5.14 15.26 -8.63
N GLU A 87 -5.98 14.22 -8.51
CA GLU A 87 -6.45 13.76 -7.20
C GLU A 87 -5.52 12.74 -6.57
N LEU A 88 -5.37 12.86 -5.25
CA LEU A 88 -4.76 11.88 -4.37
C LEU A 88 -5.86 11.15 -3.60
N ALA A 89 -5.78 9.82 -3.55
CA ALA A 89 -6.66 8.99 -2.73
C ALA A 89 -5.86 7.86 -2.08
N LEU A 90 -6.30 7.41 -0.91
CA LEU A 90 -5.77 6.20 -0.30
C LEU A 90 -6.67 5.03 -0.67
N GLY A 91 -6.07 3.94 -1.09
CA GLY A 91 -6.73 2.65 -1.23
C GLY A 91 -5.98 1.59 -0.44
N ILE A 92 -6.36 0.33 -0.59
CA ILE A 92 -5.73 -0.77 0.13
C ILE A 92 -5.60 -1.98 -0.78
N THR A 93 -4.61 -2.82 -0.55
CA THR A 93 -4.53 -4.11 -1.22
C THR A 93 -5.65 -5.04 -0.76
N TYR A 94 -6.13 -5.90 -1.64
CA TYR A 94 -7.06 -6.99 -1.29
C TYR A 94 -6.35 -8.01 -0.40
N GLU A 95 -5.11 -8.34 -0.73
CA GLU A 95 -4.28 -9.27 0.02
C GLU A 95 -3.69 -8.61 1.28
N SER A 96 -3.69 -9.37 2.38
CA SER A 96 -2.83 -9.14 3.54
C SER A 96 -1.48 -9.83 3.32
N ILE A 97 -0.40 -9.22 3.79
CA ILE A 97 0.97 -9.70 3.59
C ILE A 97 1.70 -9.79 4.90
N SER A 98 2.42 -10.91 5.12
CA SER A 98 3.33 -11.07 6.24
C SER A 98 4.73 -11.38 5.73
N LEU A 99 5.71 -10.66 6.25
CA LEU A 99 7.13 -10.84 5.93
C LEU A 99 7.91 -11.34 7.15
N PRO A 100 8.88 -12.23 6.94
CA PRO A 100 9.83 -12.60 7.99
C PRO A 100 10.82 -11.47 8.27
N ASP A 101 11.63 -11.64 9.31
CA ASP A 101 12.57 -10.63 9.77
C ASP A 101 13.81 -10.46 8.85
N ASN A 102 13.98 -11.31 7.84
CA ASN A 102 15.12 -11.34 6.90
C ASN A 102 14.74 -11.03 5.44
N LEU A 103 13.50 -10.64 5.17
CA LEU A 103 13.05 -10.20 3.85
C LEU A 103 12.51 -8.78 3.91
N VAL A 104 12.84 -7.99 2.90
CA VAL A 104 12.20 -6.71 2.61
C VAL A 104 11.33 -6.85 1.36
N GLY A 105 10.15 -6.23 1.38
CA GLY A 105 9.26 -6.15 0.23
C GLY A 105 9.39 -4.79 -0.48
N TRP A 106 9.19 -4.80 -1.79
CA TRP A 106 9.16 -3.62 -2.63
C TRP A 106 7.87 -3.61 -3.43
N LEU A 107 7.06 -2.59 -3.21
CA LEU A 107 5.82 -2.38 -3.95
C LEU A 107 6.10 -1.53 -5.18
N ASP A 108 5.74 -2.02 -6.34
CA ASP A 108 5.83 -1.30 -7.62
C ASP A 108 4.44 -1.17 -8.26
N GLY A 109 4.27 -0.12 -9.08
CA GLY A 109 3.12 0.00 -9.96
C GLY A 109 3.23 -0.95 -11.16
N ARG A 110 2.09 -1.16 -11.83
CA ARG A 110 2.07 -1.90 -13.10
C ARG A 110 2.29 -0.96 -14.27
N SER A 111 3.22 -1.30 -15.16
CA SER A 111 3.62 -0.44 -16.28
C SER A 111 2.44 -0.06 -17.20
N SER A 112 1.45 -0.93 -17.38
CA SER A 112 0.25 -0.65 -18.16
C SER A 112 -0.62 0.46 -17.54
N LEU A 113 -0.72 0.50 -16.20
CA LEU A 113 -1.47 1.53 -15.46
C LEU A 113 -0.65 2.82 -15.35
N ALA A 114 0.64 2.71 -15.12
CA ALA A 114 1.55 3.87 -15.07
C ALA A 114 1.55 4.67 -16.38
N ARG A 115 1.42 4.00 -17.55
CA ARG A 115 1.30 4.66 -18.86
C ARG A 115 0.00 5.44 -19.06
N LEU A 116 -1.01 5.20 -18.22
CA LEU A 116 -2.24 5.99 -18.16
C LEU A 116 -2.16 7.13 -17.14
N GLY A 117 -1.05 7.21 -16.37
CA GLY A 117 -0.83 8.22 -15.36
C GLY A 117 -1.16 7.79 -13.94
N LEU A 118 -1.51 6.50 -13.71
CA LEU A 118 -1.78 6.01 -12.36
C LEU A 118 -0.47 5.74 -11.60
N MET A 119 -0.28 6.42 -10.50
CA MET A 119 0.68 6.09 -9.46
C MET A 119 -0.03 5.28 -8.37
N VAL A 120 0.62 4.26 -7.81
CA VAL A 120 0.06 3.40 -6.73
C VAL A 120 0.76 3.61 -5.39
N HIS A 121 1.87 4.31 -5.41
CA HIS A 121 2.59 4.85 -4.25
C HIS A 121 3.24 6.18 -4.68
N VAL A 122 3.39 7.11 -3.76
CA VAL A 122 4.08 8.38 -4.05
C VAL A 122 5.59 8.21 -3.90
N THR A 123 6.06 7.80 -2.72
CA THR A 123 7.49 7.60 -2.46
C THR A 123 7.80 6.47 -1.48
N ALA A 124 6.83 6.00 -0.70
CA ALA A 124 7.03 5.05 0.38
C ALA A 124 6.64 3.62 -0.05
N HIS A 125 7.44 3.02 -0.93
CA HIS A 125 7.15 1.72 -1.54
C HIS A 125 7.83 0.53 -0.86
N ARG A 126 8.66 0.77 0.18
CA ARG A 126 9.35 -0.29 0.92
C ARG A 126 8.46 -0.83 2.02
N ILE A 127 8.35 -2.16 2.08
CA ILE A 127 7.66 -2.89 3.14
C ILE A 127 8.72 -3.51 4.04
N ASP A 128 8.77 -3.06 5.28
CA ASP A 128 9.83 -3.44 6.22
C ASP A 128 9.76 -4.92 6.62
N PRO A 129 10.90 -5.55 6.96
CA PRO A 129 10.94 -6.89 7.56
C PRO A 129 10.04 -6.98 8.79
N GLY A 130 9.33 -8.09 8.95
CA GLY A 130 8.39 -8.28 10.03
C GLY A 130 7.05 -7.52 9.86
N TRP A 131 6.74 -7.03 8.66
CA TRP A 131 5.44 -6.48 8.34
C TRP A 131 4.33 -7.53 8.45
N HIS A 132 3.14 -7.09 8.90
CA HIS A 132 1.89 -7.83 8.81
C HIS A 132 0.73 -6.88 8.53
N GLY A 133 -0.15 -7.25 7.60
CA GLY A 133 -1.36 -6.50 7.25
C GLY A 133 -1.49 -6.18 5.76
N ASN A 134 -2.58 -5.52 5.41
CA ASN A 134 -2.79 -5.01 4.05
C ASN A 134 -1.87 -3.80 3.80
N ILE A 135 -1.56 -3.52 2.55
CA ILE A 135 -0.73 -2.37 2.17
C ILE A 135 -1.63 -1.23 1.71
N VAL A 136 -1.45 -0.05 2.29
CA VAL A 136 -2.10 1.16 1.79
C VAL A 136 -1.42 1.61 0.51
N LEU A 137 -2.24 1.94 -0.47
CA LEU A 137 -1.86 2.45 -1.78
C LEU A 137 -2.18 3.95 -1.83
N GLU A 138 -1.19 4.74 -2.24
CA GLU A 138 -1.30 6.19 -2.35
C GLU A 138 -1.54 6.53 -3.82
N PHE A 139 -2.80 6.42 -4.26
CA PHE A 139 -3.17 6.67 -5.64
C PHE A 139 -3.07 8.13 -6.01
N PHE A 140 -2.39 8.41 -7.11
CA PHE A 140 -2.40 9.72 -7.73
C PHE A 140 -2.58 9.58 -9.25
N ASN A 141 -3.53 10.33 -9.81
CA ASN A 141 -3.77 10.35 -11.24
C ASN A 141 -3.03 11.55 -11.87
N SER A 142 -1.87 11.30 -12.45
CA SER A 142 -1.09 12.28 -13.21
C SER A 142 -1.52 12.40 -14.69
N GLY A 143 -2.50 11.60 -15.11
CA GLY A 143 -3.05 11.59 -16.47
C GLY A 143 -4.02 12.74 -16.72
N LYS A 144 -4.69 12.69 -17.88
CA LYS A 144 -5.65 13.75 -18.32
C LYS A 144 -7.11 13.31 -18.19
N LEU A 145 -7.38 12.03 -18.02
CA LEU A 145 -8.72 11.45 -17.93
C LEU A 145 -8.94 10.80 -16.58
N PRO A 146 -10.18 10.82 -16.06
CA PRO A 146 -10.52 10.03 -14.89
C PRO A 146 -10.24 8.53 -15.11
N LEU A 147 -9.75 7.86 -14.09
CA LEU A 147 -9.49 6.43 -14.09
C LEU A 147 -10.52 5.71 -13.21
N ALA A 148 -11.21 4.73 -13.77
CA ALA A 148 -12.17 3.90 -13.06
C ALA A 148 -11.43 2.67 -12.48
N LEU A 149 -11.33 2.57 -11.17
CA LEU A 149 -10.67 1.50 -10.44
C LEU A 149 -11.73 0.57 -9.85
N ARG A 150 -11.58 -0.75 -10.03
CA ARG A 150 -12.50 -1.75 -9.49
C ARG A 150 -11.79 -2.63 -8.47
N PRO A 151 -12.44 -3.01 -7.37
CA PRO A 151 -11.94 -4.05 -6.48
C PRO A 151 -11.59 -5.34 -7.27
N GLY A 152 -10.58 -6.05 -6.84
CA GLY A 152 -10.13 -7.29 -7.49
C GLY A 152 -9.22 -7.11 -8.71
N MET A 153 -9.13 -5.92 -9.32
CA MET A 153 -8.20 -5.69 -10.42
C MET A 153 -6.74 -5.77 -9.95
N ALA A 154 -5.83 -6.28 -10.78
CA ALA A 154 -4.41 -6.25 -10.49
C ALA A 154 -3.91 -4.80 -10.54
N ILE A 155 -3.42 -4.30 -9.40
CA ILE A 155 -3.14 -2.87 -9.20
C ILE A 155 -1.65 -2.57 -9.01
N GLY A 156 -0.92 -3.47 -8.40
CA GLY A 156 0.51 -3.33 -8.13
C GLY A 156 1.20 -4.68 -8.21
N ALA A 157 2.51 -4.67 -8.12
CA ALA A 157 3.34 -5.86 -8.07
C ALA A 157 4.29 -5.75 -6.87
N MET A 158 4.51 -6.85 -6.17
CA MET A 158 5.41 -6.89 -5.02
C MET A 158 6.58 -7.82 -5.28
N SER A 159 7.79 -7.33 -5.15
CA SER A 159 9.02 -8.11 -5.19
C SER A 159 9.65 -8.20 -3.81
N PHE A 160 10.49 -9.22 -3.60
CA PHE A 160 11.11 -9.52 -2.32
C PHE A 160 12.62 -9.61 -2.45
N GLU A 161 13.31 -9.14 -1.42
CA GLU A 161 14.77 -9.14 -1.38
C GLU A 161 15.26 -9.66 -0.05
N THR A 162 16.23 -10.61 -0.11
CA THR A 162 16.89 -11.13 1.08
C THR A 162 17.84 -10.10 1.66
N MET A 163 17.81 -9.94 2.97
CA MET A 163 18.78 -9.15 3.71
C MET A 163 20.03 -9.98 4.05
N THR A 164 21.15 -9.33 4.27
CA THR A 164 22.43 -9.97 4.67
C THR A 164 22.35 -10.64 6.03
N SER A 165 21.45 -10.17 6.89
CA SER A 165 21.11 -10.75 8.19
C SER A 165 19.67 -10.37 8.56
N PRO A 166 18.99 -11.12 9.44
CA PRO A 166 17.68 -10.70 9.96
C PRO A 166 17.76 -9.35 10.65
N ALA A 167 16.70 -8.56 10.51
CA ALA A 167 16.58 -7.27 11.21
C ALA A 167 16.53 -7.49 12.72
N GLU A 168 17.36 -6.80 13.47
CA GLU A 168 17.31 -6.81 14.94
C GLU A 168 16.00 -6.15 15.45
N ARG A 169 15.54 -5.11 14.75
CA ARG A 169 14.31 -4.36 15.05
C ARG A 169 13.31 -4.44 13.89
N PRO A 170 12.73 -5.62 13.60
CA PRO A 170 11.72 -5.76 12.56
C PRO A 170 10.45 -4.99 12.93
N TYR A 171 9.60 -4.67 11.94
CA TYR A 171 8.43 -3.81 12.10
C TYR A 171 7.52 -4.25 13.25
N LYS A 172 7.28 -5.54 13.40
CA LYS A 172 6.46 -6.11 14.48
C LYS A 172 6.98 -5.87 15.89
N LYS A 173 8.30 -5.63 16.06
CA LYS A 173 8.96 -5.40 17.36
C LYS A 173 9.19 -3.92 17.68
N ARG A 174 8.96 -3.04 16.71
CA ARG A 174 9.18 -1.59 16.89
C ARG A 174 8.01 -0.97 17.63
N GLU A 175 8.27 -0.29 18.75
CA GLU A 175 7.25 0.43 19.52
C GLU A 175 6.66 1.61 18.71
N ASP A 176 7.48 2.24 17.89
CA ASP A 176 7.16 3.36 17.01
C ASP A 176 6.51 2.95 15.67
N ALA A 177 6.18 1.66 15.48
CA ALA A 177 5.54 1.19 14.25
C ALA A 177 4.08 1.68 14.17
N LYS A 178 3.82 2.62 13.27
CA LYS A 178 2.55 3.36 13.17
C LYS A 178 1.39 2.57 12.55
N TYR A 179 1.67 1.58 11.70
CA TYR A 179 0.68 0.94 10.83
C TYR A 179 0.65 -0.58 10.99
N ARG A 180 0.87 -1.08 12.25
CA ARG A 180 0.78 -2.52 12.54
C ARG A 180 -0.62 -3.04 12.28
N ASP A 181 -0.70 -4.27 11.76
CA ASP A 181 -1.96 -4.99 11.54
C ASP A 181 -3.01 -4.16 10.78
N GLN A 182 -2.53 -3.32 9.85
CA GLN A 182 -3.35 -2.42 9.08
C GLN A 182 -4.33 -3.22 8.21
N SER A 183 -5.62 -2.88 8.30
CA SER A 183 -6.70 -3.52 7.54
C SER A 183 -7.60 -2.53 6.79
N GLY A 184 -7.24 -1.25 6.78
CA GLY A 184 -7.97 -0.18 6.10
C GLY A 184 -7.04 0.96 5.65
N PRO A 185 -7.50 1.89 4.81
CA PRO A 185 -6.73 3.02 4.32
C PRO A 185 -6.58 4.09 5.41
N LEU A 186 -5.71 3.83 6.38
CA LEU A 186 -5.47 4.74 7.48
C LEU A 186 -4.85 6.06 6.99
N ALA A 187 -5.29 7.16 7.57
CA ALA A 187 -4.71 8.48 7.34
C ALA A 187 -3.25 8.56 7.83
N SER A 188 -2.54 9.60 7.41
CA SER A 188 -1.17 9.85 7.88
C SER A 188 -1.11 9.96 9.40
N ARG A 189 -0.17 9.25 10.01
CA ARG A 189 0.18 9.31 11.44
C ARG A 189 1.47 10.09 11.67
N ILE A 190 1.71 11.12 10.85
CA ILE A 190 2.91 11.96 10.93
C ILE A 190 3.09 12.62 12.32
N SER A 191 2.00 12.91 13.01
CA SER A 191 2.02 13.45 14.38
C SER A 191 2.62 12.51 15.43
N GLN A 192 2.88 11.24 15.07
CA GLN A 192 3.54 10.28 15.97
C GLN A 192 5.08 10.26 15.81
N ASP A 193 5.64 11.13 14.94
CA ASP A 193 7.09 11.33 14.80
C ASP A 193 7.69 12.15 15.93
#